data_b5dc9e574e18a22914431cc08a88096e
#
_entry.id   b5dc9e574e18a22914431cc08a88096e
#
_cell.length_a   1.000
_cell.length_b   1.000
_cell.length_c   1.000
_cell.angle_alpha   90.00
_cell.angle_beta   90.00
_cell.angle_gamma   90.00
#
_symmetry.space_group_name_H-M   'P 1'
#
loop_
_entity.id
_entity.type
_entity.pdbx_description
1 polymer ?
#
loop_
_entity_poly.entity_id
_entity_poly.type
_entity_poly.pdbx_seq_one_letter_code
_entity_poly.pdbx_strand_id
1 'polypeptide(L)'
;REKRRARPGPREALRREALVLLADMGVATKYGHSEVGIIDSRPSDGMVWEQHEIELLLAPLPRAADSVVLTRWVLQNLAQRQGFQCAFAPVVREGHAGNGLHFHFSPRVDGEHMGGMDEDGSMSPSAQWLIGGLVQLGGALMAFGNRDQTSFLRLLQGKEAPTSVTWGRYDRQALVRLPIVALRADGRPVTPPTIEFRLPDGSAHPHLLLAGIAQAMIQGNRTEALEAILQATASGRKSGSVKGAARGTGPVAAGPAPAAPDAAWSVAHRAAEVAAALRSHRQVFEAGGVFPSGLIDTLLAQFEGR
;
A
#
# COMPACT_ATOMS: atom_id res chain seq x y z
N ARG A 1 -15.72 -5.00 -41.35
CA ARG A 1 -15.97 -3.85 -40.46
C ARG A 1 -14.74 -3.73 -39.57
N GLU A 2 -13.81 -2.86 -39.95
CA GLU A 2 -12.66 -2.45 -39.12
C GLU A 2 -13.21 -1.87 -37.82
N LYS A 3 -12.91 -2.51 -36.69
CA LYS A 3 -13.12 -1.91 -35.37
C LYS A 3 -12.15 -0.72 -35.30
N ARG A 4 -12.64 0.50 -35.51
CA ARG A 4 -11.91 1.72 -35.18
C ARG A 4 -11.42 1.57 -33.75
N ARG A 5 -10.12 1.39 -33.55
CA ARG A 5 -9.52 1.51 -32.21
C ARG A 5 -9.85 2.93 -31.74
N ALA A 6 -10.61 3.04 -30.67
CA ALA A 6 -10.85 4.33 -30.02
C ALA A 6 -9.50 4.97 -29.74
N ARG A 7 -9.32 6.26 -30.06
CA ARG A 7 -8.11 6.99 -29.67
C ARG A 7 -8.08 7.04 -28.15
N PRO A 8 -6.90 6.84 -27.52
CA PRO A 8 -6.77 7.00 -26.07
C PRO A 8 -7.34 8.35 -25.64
N GLY A 9 -8.07 8.37 -24.52
CA GLY A 9 -8.51 9.63 -23.94
C GLY A 9 -7.32 10.50 -23.53
N PRO A 10 -7.50 11.82 -23.35
CA PRO A 10 -6.39 12.75 -23.06
C PRO A 10 -5.61 12.34 -21.81
N ARG A 11 -6.27 11.81 -20.79
CA ARG A 11 -5.62 11.39 -19.52
C ARG A 11 -4.84 10.08 -19.66
N GLU A 12 -5.27 9.17 -20.53
CA GLU A 12 -4.48 8.01 -20.89
C GLU A 12 -3.22 8.41 -21.68
N ALA A 13 -3.33 9.40 -22.56
CA ALA A 13 -2.16 9.94 -23.28
C ALA A 13 -1.15 10.54 -22.31
N LEU A 14 -1.60 11.32 -21.32
CA LEU A 14 -0.75 11.86 -20.25
C LEU A 14 -0.04 10.76 -19.48
N ARG A 15 -0.77 9.71 -19.05
CA ARG A 15 -0.16 8.58 -18.33
C ARG A 15 0.92 7.89 -19.18
N ARG A 16 0.67 7.66 -20.46
CA ARG A 16 1.65 7.05 -21.38
C ARG A 16 2.88 7.93 -21.57
N GLU A 17 2.71 9.23 -21.73
CA GLU A 17 3.82 10.19 -21.80
C GLU A 17 4.63 10.19 -20.51
N ALA A 18 3.96 10.14 -19.34
CA ALA A 18 4.63 10.03 -18.05
C ALA A 18 5.51 8.77 -17.95
N LEU A 19 5.03 7.61 -18.41
CA LEU A 19 5.82 6.37 -18.43
C LEU A 19 7.10 6.51 -19.28
N VAL A 20 7.04 7.19 -20.43
CA VAL A 20 8.21 7.44 -21.27
C VAL A 20 9.19 8.37 -20.56
N LEU A 21 8.71 9.50 -20.04
CA LEU A 21 9.57 10.46 -19.32
C LEU A 21 10.23 9.83 -18.10
N LEU A 22 9.50 9.02 -17.34
CA LEU A 22 10.04 8.30 -16.18
C LEU A 22 11.14 7.33 -16.60
N ALA A 23 10.94 6.60 -17.69
CA ALA A 23 11.97 5.70 -18.23
C ALA A 23 13.23 6.47 -18.66
N ASP A 24 13.07 7.60 -19.35
CA ASP A 24 14.18 8.48 -19.76
C ASP A 24 14.94 9.06 -18.55
N MET A 25 14.26 9.29 -17.44
CA MET A 25 14.86 9.72 -16.17
C MET A 25 15.47 8.55 -15.36
N GLY A 26 15.44 7.34 -15.88
CA GLY A 26 15.97 6.15 -15.22
C GLY A 26 15.08 5.59 -14.09
N VAL A 27 13.81 6.00 -14.04
CA VAL A 27 12.80 5.39 -13.15
C VAL A 27 12.23 4.16 -13.85
N ALA A 28 12.52 2.99 -13.31
CA ALA A 28 12.02 1.73 -13.86
C ALA A 28 10.54 1.55 -13.57
N THR A 29 9.71 1.65 -14.61
CA THR A 29 8.26 1.45 -14.52
C THR A 29 7.88 0.04 -14.99
N LYS A 30 6.84 -0.55 -14.40
CA LYS A 30 6.31 -1.86 -14.79
C LYS A 30 5.17 -1.72 -15.78
N TYR A 31 4.15 -0.99 -15.42
CA TYR A 31 3.01 -0.61 -16.27
C TYR A 31 2.22 0.55 -15.64
N GLY A 32 1.22 1.05 -16.38
CA GLY A 32 0.24 1.99 -15.86
C GLY A 32 -1.14 1.68 -16.43
N HIS A 33 -2.18 1.81 -15.60
CA HIS A 33 -3.56 1.52 -15.97
C HIS A 33 -4.54 2.53 -15.34
N SER A 34 -5.79 2.50 -15.81
CA SER A 34 -6.87 3.25 -15.19
C SER A 34 -7.44 2.43 -14.04
N GLU A 35 -7.68 3.09 -12.92
CA GLU A 35 -8.33 2.54 -11.75
C GLU A 35 -9.86 2.75 -11.79
N VAL A 36 -10.55 2.22 -10.77
CA VAL A 36 -12.02 2.23 -10.72
C VAL A 36 -12.62 3.59 -10.39
N GLY A 37 -11.81 4.53 -9.90
CA GLY A 37 -12.30 5.83 -9.42
C GLY A 37 -12.62 6.78 -10.57
N ILE A 38 -13.92 7.13 -10.71
CA ILE A 38 -14.40 8.20 -11.58
C ILE A 38 -15.32 9.09 -10.77
N ILE A 39 -15.08 10.41 -10.80
CA ILE A 39 -15.93 11.42 -10.20
C ILE A 39 -16.33 12.39 -11.29
N ASP A 40 -17.62 12.43 -11.62
CA ASP A 40 -18.19 13.40 -12.54
C ASP A 40 -18.90 14.48 -11.75
N SER A 41 -18.28 15.64 -11.63
CA SER A 41 -18.84 16.80 -10.93
C SER A 41 -19.17 17.95 -11.89
N ARG A 42 -19.28 17.69 -13.18
CA ARG A 42 -19.62 18.73 -14.18
C ARG A 42 -20.86 19.56 -13.86
N PRO A 43 -21.91 19.01 -13.22
CA PRO A 43 -23.04 19.84 -12.81
C PRO A 43 -22.70 20.90 -11.76
N SER A 44 -21.64 20.71 -10.97
CA SER A 44 -21.27 21.63 -9.88
C SER A 44 -20.05 22.50 -10.17
N ASP A 45 -18.96 21.91 -10.69
CA ASP A 45 -17.67 22.57 -10.87
C ASP A 45 -17.06 22.37 -12.27
N GLY A 46 -17.75 21.66 -13.15
CA GLY A 46 -17.28 21.35 -14.51
C GLY A 46 -16.18 20.30 -14.58
N MET A 47 -15.81 19.70 -13.46
CA MET A 47 -14.65 18.80 -13.36
C MET A 47 -15.05 17.34 -13.57
N VAL A 48 -14.11 16.58 -14.16
CA VAL A 48 -14.13 15.10 -14.17
C VAL A 48 -12.79 14.62 -13.67
N TRP A 49 -12.81 13.80 -12.61
CA TRP A 49 -11.63 13.14 -12.07
C TRP A 49 -11.62 11.68 -12.52
N GLU A 50 -10.47 11.22 -12.97
CA GLU A 50 -10.21 9.82 -13.29
C GLU A 50 -9.02 9.35 -12.46
N GLN A 51 -9.14 8.17 -11.88
CA GLN A 51 -8.06 7.57 -11.10
C GLN A 51 -7.19 6.70 -12.01
N HIS A 52 -5.88 6.88 -11.88
CA HIS A 52 -4.85 6.14 -12.61
C HIS A 52 -3.80 5.62 -11.65
N GLU A 53 -3.18 4.51 -12.01
CA GLU A 53 -2.06 3.92 -11.28
C GLU A 53 -0.88 3.71 -12.21
N ILE A 54 0.32 3.97 -11.68
CA ILE A 54 1.61 3.58 -12.27
C ILE A 54 2.32 2.69 -11.26
N GLU A 55 2.62 1.45 -11.66
CA GLU A 55 3.41 0.53 -10.86
C GLU A 55 4.89 0.63 -11.26
N LEU A 56 5.75 0.81 -10.26
CA LEU A 56 7.21 0.86 -10.41
C LEU A 56 7.79 -0.55 -10.22
N LEU A 57 8.93 -0.82 -10.83
CA LEU A 57 9.67 -2.07 -10.65
C LEU A 57 10.36 -2.11 -9.28
N LEU A 58 10.69 -3.30 -8.82
CA LEU A 58 11.48 -3.50 -7.61
C LEU A 58 12.83 -2.79 -7.72
N ALA A 59 13.18 -2.07 -6.66
CA ALA A 59 14.45 -1.36 -6.53
C ALA A 59 14.91 -1.37 -5.05
N PRO A 60 16.19 -1.12 -4.76
CA PRO A 60 16.64 -0.86 -3.39
C PRO A 60 15.84 0.28 -2.74
N LEU A 61 15.58 0.20 -1.43
CA LEU A 61 14.69 1.13 -0.71
C LEU A 61 14.96 2.62 -1.00
N PRO A 62 16.20 3.12 -0.96
CA PRO A 62 16.46 4.54 -1.25
C PRO A 62 16.03 4.93 -2.66
N ARG A 63 16.38 4.09 -3.67
CA ARG A 63 16.01 4.33 -5.06
C ARG A 63 14.49 4.21 -5.28
N ALA A 64 13.82 3.31 -4.59
CA ALA A 64 12.36 3.21 -4.64
C ALA A 64 11.70 4.49 -4.11
N ALA A 65 12.20 5.04 -2.99
CA ALA A 65 11.72 6.32 -2.45
C ALA A 65 11.91 7.48 -3.44
N ASP A 66 13.12 7.62 -4.02
CA ASP A 66 13.41 8.62 -5.04
C ASP A 66 12.48 8.48 -6.25
N SER A 67 12.26 7.25 -6.71
CA SER A 67 11.39 6.95 -7.85
C SER A 67 9.93 7.38 -7.60
N VAL A 68 9.41 7.19 -6.38
CA VAL A 68 8.06 7.67 -6.02
C VAL A 68 8.00 9.20 -6.05
N VAL A 69 9.01 9.89 -5.52
CA VAL A 69 9.07 11.36 -5.53
C VAL A 69 9.13 11.90 -6.97
N LEU A 70 10.01 11.33 -7.79
CA LEU A 70 10.16 11.71 -9.20
C LEU A 70 8.86 11.45 -9.97
N THR A 71 8.21 10.31 -9.74
CA THR A 71 6.92 9.97 -10.39
C THR A 71 5.86 11.00 -10.07
N ARG A 72 5.71 11.39 -8.80
CA ARG A 72 4.77 12.45 -8.39
C ARG A 72 5.08 13.77 -9.06
N TRP A 73 6.35 14.16 -9.08
CA TRP A 73 6.81 15.39 -9.69
C TRP A 73 6.54 15.42 -11.19
N VAL A 74 6.86 14.35 -11.92
CA VAL A 74 6.60 14.24 -13.37
C VAL A 74 5.11 14.34 -13.66
N LEU A 75 4.27 13.60 -12.93
CA LEU A 75 2.82 13.59 -13.14
C LEU A 75 2.19 14.96 -12.89
N GLN A 76 2.59 15.66 -11.82
CA GLN A 76 2.07 17.00 -11.51
C GLN A 76 2.47 18.02 -12.58
N ASN A 77 3.75 18.04 -12.97
CA ASN A 77 4.23 18.99 -13.99
C ASN A 77 3.65 18.70 -15.37
N LEU A 78 3.54 17.43 -15.75
CA LEU A 78 2.97 17.03 -17.03
C LEU A 78 1.48 17.36 -17.11
N ALA A 79 0.73 17.09 -16.05
CA ALA A 79 -0.67 17.44 -15.93
C ALA A 79 -0.87 18.96 -16.07
N GLN A 80 -0.10 19.75 -15.32
CA GLN A 80 -0.15 21.21 -15.39
C GLN A 80 0.11 21.74 -16.80
N ARG A 81 1.13 21.22 -17.48
CA ARG A 81 1.47 21.59 -18.86
C ARG A 81 0.36 21.30 -19.86
N GLN A 82 -0.46 20.26 -19.59
CA GLN A 82 -1.57 19.85 -20.44
C GLN A 82 -2.92 20.43 -20.01
N GLY A 83 -2.95 21.33 -19.00
CA GLY A 83 -4.17 21.95 -18.50
C GLY A 83 -5.01 21.03 -17.60
N PHE A 84 -4.41 20.00 -17.02
CA PHE A 84 -5.05 19.10 -16.05
C PHE A 84 -4.58 19.39 -14.62
N GLN A 85 -5.37 18.92 -13.66
CA GLN A 85 -4.95 18.83 -12.26
C GLN A 85 -4.55 17.38 -11.96
N CYS A 86 -3.49 17.20 -11.15
CA CYS A 86 -3.06 15.92 -10.64
C CYS A 86 -3.02 15.96 -9.11
N ALA A 87 -3.79 15.10 -8.46
CA ALA A 87 -3.89 15.03 -7.01
C ALA A 87 -3.47 13.65 -6.49
N PHE A 88 -2.72 13.65 -5.38
CA PHE A 88 -2.35 12.47 -4.60
C PHE A 88 -3.05 12.45 -3.23
N ALA A 89 -4.05 13.31 -3.01
CA ALA A 89 -4.82 13.31 -1.78
C ALA A 89 -5.40 11.91 -1.50
N PRO A 90 -5.36 11.42 -0.27
CA PRO A 90 -5.89 10.09 0.08
C PRO A 90 -7.34 9.89 -0.33
N VAL A 91 -8.15 10.94 -0.23
CA VAL A 91 -9.54 11.00 -0.73
C VAL A 91 -9.73 12.33 -1.44
N VAL A 92 -10.05 12.29 -2.72
CA VAL A 92 -10.40 13.50 -3.50
C VAL A 92 -11.83 13.95 -3.20
N ARG A 93 -12.74 13.00 -3.02
CA ARG A 93 -14.14 13.25 -2.66
C ARG A 93 -14.66 12.10 -1.80
N GLU A 94 -15.30 12.45 -0.70
CA GLU A 94 -15.96 11.48 0.17
C GLU A 94 -16.96 10.60 -0.59
N GLY A 95 -17.03 9.32 -0.22
CA GLY A 95 -17.88 8.33 -0.89
C GLY A 95 -17.30 7.73 -2.18
N HIS A 96 -16.17 8.25 -2.67
CA HIS A 96 -15.44 7.71 -3.83
C HIS A 96 -14.19 6.91 -3.44
N ALA A 97 -13.58 6.21 -4.40
CA ALA A 97 -12.34 5.46 -4.19
C ALA A 97 -11.21 6.39 -3.70
N GLY A 98 -10.42 5.91 -2.74
CA GLY A 98 -9.25 6.61 -2.24
C GLY A 98 -7.98 6.26 -3.01
N ASN A 99 -6.94 7.08 -2.83
CA ASN A 99 -5.63 6.89 -3.45
C ASN A 99 -4.68 6.20 -2.46
N GLY A 100 -4.59 4.86 -2.55
CA GLY A 100 -3.56 4.10 -1.87
C GLY A 100 -2.18 4.32 -2.50
N LEU A 101 -1.14 4.12 -1.71
CA LEU A 101 0.24 3.97 -2.17
C LEU A 101 0.77 2.65 -1.62
N HIS A 102 0.54 1.57 -2.35
CA HIS A 102 0.92 0.25 -1.91
C HIS A 102 2.40 0.00 -2.22
N PHE A 103 3.11 -0.56 -1.24
CA PHE A 103 4.50 -0.96 -1.44
C PHE A 103 4.62 -2.48 -1.47
N HIS A 104 5.25 -2.98 -2.52
CA HIS A 104 5.57 -4.38 -2.72
C HIS A 104 7.02 -4.63 -2.35
N PHE A 105 7.26 -5.50 -1.38
CA PHE A 105 8.59 -5.85 -0.89
C PHE A 105 8.95 -7.28 -1.26
N SER A 106 10.18 -7.47 -1.71
CA SER A 106 10.79 -8.78 -1.86
C SER A 106 12.12 -8.77 -1.10
N PRO A 107 12.13 -9.12 0.19
CA PRO A 107 13.36 -9.22 0.97
C PRO A 107 14.41 -10.09 0.26
N ARG A 108 15.67 -9.72 0.35
CA ARG A 108 16.76 -10.49 -0.23
C ARG A 108 17.69 -10.96 0.88
N VAL A 109 18.05 -12.25 0.83
CA VAL A 109 19.05 -12.87 1.71
C VAL A 109 20.05 -13.56 0.80
N ASP A 110 21.33 -13.26 0.97
CA ASP A 110 22.43 -13.82 0.16
C ASP A 110 22.24 -13.70 -1.36
N GLY A 111 21.56 -12.62 -1.77
CA GLY A 111 21.28 -12.33 -3.17
C GLY A 111 19.96 -12.91 -3.70
N GLU A 112 19.34 -13.86 -3.00
CA GLU A 112 18.08 -14.48 -3.39
C GLU A 112 16.86 -13.70 -2.86
N HIS A 113 15.80 -13.65 -3.66
CA HIS A 113 14.53 -13.03 -3.27
C HIS A 113 13.71 -13.98 -2.38
N MET A 114 13.49 -13.56 -1.14
CA MET A 114 12.78 -14.33 -0.10
C MET A 114 11.41 -13.72 0.23
N GLY A 115 10.79 -13.05 -0.75
CA GLY A 115 9.44 -12.51 -0.57
C GLY A 115 8.38 -13.55 -0.90
N GLY A 116 7.48 -13.83 0.05
CA GLY A 116 6.34 -14.71 -0.20
C GLY A 116 6.44 -16.08 0.50
N MET A 117 5.98 -17.09 -0.22
CA MET A 117 5.88 -18.46 0.31
C MET A 117 6.88 -19.36 -0.40
N ASP A 118 7.45 -20.26 0.35
CA ASP A 118 8.29 -21.34 -0.15
C ASP A 118 7.44 -22.39 -0.90
N GLU A 119 8.08 -23.36 -1.58
CA GLU A 119 7.41 -24.40 -2.39
C GLU A 119 6.46 -25.26 -1.55
N ASP A 120 6.78 -25.50 -0.29
CA ASP A 120 5.94 -26.23 0.67
C ASP A 120 4.77 -25.41 1.24
N GLY A 121 4.66 -24.14 0.85
CA GLY A 121 3.63 -23.21 1.32
C GLY A 121 3.96 -22.54 2.64
N SER A 122 5.16 -22.73 3.20
CA SER A 122 5.67 -21.96 4.34
C SER A 122 6.14 -20.56 3.92
N MET A 123 6.23 -19.64 4.88
CA MET A 123 6.85 -18.32 4.65
C MET A 123 8.32 -18.38 5.03
N SER A 124 9.16 -17.78 4.18
CA SER A 124 10.57 -17.58 4.52
C SER A 124 10.73 -16.78 5.82
N PRO A 125 11.79 -16.98 6.60
CA PRO A 125 12.02 -16.20 7.83
C PRO A 125 12.00 -14.68 7.59
N SER A 126 12.60 -14.20 6.51
CA SER A 126 12.61 -12.77 6.18
C SER A 126 11.22 -12.22 5.83
N ALA A 127 10.36 -13.03 5.21
CA ALA A 127 8.95 -12.68 5.00
C ALA A 127 8.20 -12.59 6.33
N GLN A 128 8.41 -13.53 7.23
CA GLN A 128 7.82 -13.52 8.58
C GLN A 128 8.26 -12.28 9.38
N TRP A 129 9.55 -11.92 9.35
CA TRP A 129 10.08 -10.73 10.02
C TRP A 129 9.42 -9.45 9.50
N LEU A 130 9.32 -9.31 8.18
CA LEU A 130 8.68 -8.14 7.58
C LEU A 130 7.20 -8.07 7.95
N ILE A 131 6.44 -9.14 7.77
CA ILE A 131 5.00 -9.16 8.10
C ILE A 131 4.80 -8.90 9.58
N GLY A 132 5.53 -9.59 10.46
CA GLY A 132 5.42 -9.41 11.90
C GLY A 132 5.76 -7.99 12.35
N GLY A 133 6.79 -7.38 11.77
CA GLY A 133 7.13 -5.99 12.03
C GLY A 133 6.05 -5.01 11.54
N LEU A 134 5.49 -5.23 10.36
CA LEU A 134 4.44 -4.39 9.79
C LEU A 134 3.14 -4.44 10.60
N VAL A 135 2.72 -5.61 11.08
CA VAL A 135 1.51 -5.72 11.91
C VAL A 135 1.72 -5.14 13.31
N GLN A 136 2.92 -5.25 13.89
CA GLN A 136 3.24 -4.64 15.19
C GLN A 136 3.31 -3.11 15.13
N LEU A 137 3.89 -2.57 14.05
CA LEU A 137 4.22 -1.16 13.95
C LEU A 137 3.30 -0.38 13.00
N GLY A 138 2.26 -1.04 12.44
CA GLY A 138 1.39 -0.42 11.45
C GLY A 138 0.83 0.94 11.89
N GLY A 139 0.33 1.05 13.12
CA GLY A 139 -0.17 2.30 13.66
C GLY A 139 0.89 3.41 13.74
N ALA A 140 2.12 3.08 14.12
CA ALA A 140 3.23 4.03 14.18
C ALA A 140 3.75 4.41 12.79
N LEU A 141 3.75 3.47 11.84
CA LEU A 141 4.14 3.72 10.45
C LEU A 141 3.20 4.69 9.73
N MET A 142 1.96 4.86 10.21
CA MET A 142 1.04 5.87 9.71
C MET A 142 1.61 7.30 9.85
N ALA A 143 2.49 7.57 10.82
CA ALA A 143 3.15 8.87 10.95
C ALA A 143 3.98 9.24 9.70
N PHE A 144 4.41 8.26 8.94
CA PHE A 144 5.18 8.43 7.71
C PHE A 144 4.36 8.19 6.44
N GLY A 145 3.33 7.34 6.54
CA GLY A 145 2.57 6.80 5.42
C GLY A 145 1.18 7.40 5.21
N ASN A 146 0.60 8.06 6.23
CA ASN A 146 -0.79 8.54 6.23
C ASN A 146 -0.84 9.93 6.91
N ARG A 147 -0.36 10.94 6.18
CA ARG A 147 -0.02 12.25 6.75
C ARG A 147 -1.10 13.32 6.54
N ASP A 148 -2.16 13.01 5.83
CA ASP A 148 -3.28 13.89 5.58
C ASP A 148 -4.49 13.52 6.46
N GLN A 149 -5.36 14.48 6.78
CA GLN A 149 -6.59 14.18 7.54
C GLN A 149 -7.52 13.24 6.77
N THR A 150 -7.53 13.32 5.45
CA THR A 150 -8.32 12.42 4.60
C THR A 150 -7.76 11.00 4.53
N SER A 151 -6.55 10.75 5.08
CA SER A 151 -6.01 9.41 5.27
C SER A 151 -6.92 8.54 6.15
N PHE A 152 -7.41 9.11 7.26
CA PHE A 152 -8.33 8.42 8.17
C PHE A 152 -9.67 8.14 7.49
N LEU A 153 -10.17 9.11 6.71
CA LEU A 153 -11.39 8.92 5.94
C LEU A 153 -11.26 7.78 4.92
N ARG A 154 -10.10 7.65 4.24
CA ARG A 154 -9.82 6.53 3.33
C ARG A 154 -9.95 5.18 4.03
N LEU A 155 -9.37 5.06 5.23
CA LEU A 155 -9.40 3.81 6.00
C LEU A 155 -10.80 3.51 6.53
N LEU A 156 -11.53 4.52 7.02
CA LEU A 156 -12.91 4.37 7.51
C LEU A 156 -13.89 3.95 6.42
N GLN A 157 -13.68 4.40 5.17
CA GLN A 157 -14.55 4.01 4.05
C GLN A 157 -14.41 2.53 3.66
N GLY A 158 -13.31 1.87 4.00
CA GLY A 158 -13.09 0.44 3.74
C GLY A 158 -13.08 0.03 2.25
N LYS A 159 -13.03 1.00 1.33
CA LYS A 159 -13.01 0.76 -0.12
C LYS A 159 -11.59 0.37 -0.56
N GLU A 160 -11.32 -0.93 -0.63
CA GLU A 160 -10.01 -1.49 -0.98
C GLU A 160 -8.85 -0.99 -0.09
N ALA A 161 -9.18 -0.41 1.07
CA ALA A 161 -8.23 0.02 2.09
C ALA A 161 -8.24 -0.96 3.27
N PRO A 162 -7.13 -1.11 4.00
CA PRO A 162 -7.07 -1.93 5.21
C PRO A 162 -8.05 -1.42 6.26
N THR A 163 -8.86 -2.32 6.81
CA THR A 163 -9.80 -2.02 7.90
C THR A 163 -9.34 -2.60 9.24
N SER A 164 -8.35 -3.48 9.20
CA SER A 164 -7.80 -4.17 10.38
C SER A 164 -6.33 -4.45 10.20
N VAL A 165 -5.62 -4.63 11.31
CA VAL A 165 -4.22 -5.04 11.32
C VAL A 165 -4.15 -6.55 11.15
N THR A 166 -4.27 -7.00 9.90
CA THR A 166 -4.20 -8.41 9.53
C THR A 166 -3.24 -8.62 8.37
N TRP A 167 -2.83 -9.85 8.15
CA TRP A 167 -2.13 -10.28 6.94
C TRP A 167 -2.82 -11.50 6.34
N GLY A 168 -2.76 -11.64 5.01
CA GLY A 168 -3.37 -12.80 4.36
C GLY A 168 -3.08 -12.90 2.87
N ARG A 169 -3.35 -14.09 2.34
CA ARG A 169 -3.26 -14.37 0.89
C ARG A 169 -4.47 -13.77 0.19
N TYR A 170 -4.22 -12.95 -0.83
CA TYR A 170 -5.24 -12.39 -1.73
C TYR A 170 -6.26 -11.46 -1.06
N ASP A 171 -6.10 -11.17 0.23
CA ASP A 171 -7.03 -10.36 1.01
C ASP A 171 -6.76 -8.86 0.77
N ARG A 172 -7.68 -8.17 0.10
CA ARG A 172 -7.58 -6.74 -0.19
C ARG A 172 -7.92 -5.84 0.99
N GLN A 173 -8.50 -6.39 2.04
CA GLN A 173 -8.82 -5.65 3.27
C GLN A 173 -7.74 -5.81 4.35
N ALA A 174 -6.80 -6.73 4.14
CA ALA A 174 -5.67 -6.91 5.05
C ALA A 174 -4.66 -5.76 4.95
N LEU A 175 -4.02 -5.45 6.07
CA LEU A 175 -2.90 -4.51 6.16
C LEU A 175 -1.74 -4.97 5.28
N VAL A 176 -1.45 -6.28 5.34
CA VAL A 176 -0.39 -6.92 4.54
C VAL A 176 -1.00 -8.03 3.70
N ARG A 177 -0.87 -7.91 2.40
CA ARG A 177 -1.36 -8.91 1.44
C ARG A 177 -0.20 -9.68 0.82
N LEU A 178 -0.37 -10.99 0.67
CA LEU A 178 0.46 -11.81 -0.20
C LEU A 178 -0.25 -11.91 -1.57
N PRO A 179 0.24 -11.23 -2.61
CA PRO A 179 -0.39 -11.22 -3.93
C PRO A 179 -0.34 -12.59 -4.62
N ILE A 180 -1.13 -12.74 -5.68
CA ILE A 180 -1.03 -13.88 -6.59
C ILE A 180 0.31 -13.80 -7.31
N VAL A 181 1.03 -14.92 -7.33
CA VAL A 181 2.28 -15.07 -8.08
C VAL A 181 1.98 -15.82 -9.37
N ALA A 182 2.25 -15.19 -10.51
CA ALA A 182 2.17 -15.88 -11.80
C ALA A 182 3.34 -16.85 -11.93
N LEU A 183 3.03 -18.10 -12.27
CA LEU A 183 4.03 -19.15 -12.45
C LEU A 183 4.26 -19.41 -13.95
N ARG A 184 5.49 -19.76 -14.30
CA ARG A 184 5.89 -20.31 -15.59
C ARG A 184 5.42 -21.78 -15.70
N ALA A 185 5.52 -22.35 -16.89
CA ALA A 185 5.19 -23.75 -17.12
C ALA A 185 6.04 -24.74 -16.28
N ASP A 186 7.23 -24.32 -15.86
CA ASP A 186 8.15 -25.09 -15.00
C ASP A 186 7.88 -24.90 -13.50
N GLY A 187 6.80 -24.19 -13.13
CA GLY A 187 6.44 -23.91 -11.75
C GLY A 187 7.17 -22.72 -11.11
N ARG A 188 8.15 -22.13 -11.77
CA ARG A 188 8.90 -20.99 -11.22
C ARG A 188 8.11 -19.69 -11.34
N PRO A 189 8.25 -18.76 -10.37
CA PRO A 189 7.66 -17.43 -10.46
C PRO A 189 8.12 -16.66 -11.72
N VAL A 190 7.20 -15.98 -12.39
CA VAL A 190 7.51 -15.07 -13.52
C VAL A 190 8.29 -13.84 -13.02
N THR A 191 7.92 -13.36 -11.85
CA THR A 191 8.59 -12.26 -11.15
C THR A 191 8.82 -12.64 -9.70
N PRO A 192 9.81 -12.04 -9.00
CA PRO A 192 10.00 -12.30 -7.58
C PRO A 192 8.70 -12.16 -6.79
N PRO A 193 8.34 -13.12 -5.92
CA PRO A 193 7.21 -12.98 -5.02
C PRO A 193 7.36 -11.75 -4.14
N THR A 194 6.26 -11.09 -3.82
CA THR A 194 6.26 -9.87 -3.03
C THR A 194 5.29 -9.95 -1.86
N ILE A 195 5.57 -9.13 -0.85
CA ILE A 195 4.70 -8.83 0.28
C ILE A 195 4.20 -7.41 0.08
N GLU A 196 2.89 -7.22 -0.01
CA GLU A 196 2.28 -5.92 -0.25
C GLU A 196 1.83 -5.27 1.06
N PHE A 197 2.36 -4.09 1.36
CA PHE A 197 1.91 -3.24 2.47
C PHE A 197 0.91 -2.21 1.93
N ARG A 198 -0.32 -2.27 2.41
CA ARG A 198 -1.47 -1.56 1.83
C ARG A 198 -1.94 -0.33 2.60
N LEU A 199 -1.38 -0.10 3.79
CA LEU A 199 -1.78 0.98 4.68
C LEU A 199 -1.49 2.38 4.11
N PRO A 200 -0.31 2.66 3.53
CA PRO A 200 0.05 4.00 3.08
C PRO A 200 -0.87 4.53 1.98
N ASP A 201 -0.89 5.83 1.84
CA ASP A 201 -1.66 6.54 0.81
C ASP A 201 -0.83 7.61 0.10
N GLY A 202 -1.48 8.36 -0.78
CA GLY A 202 -0.83 9.38 -1.58
C GLY A 202 -0.18 10.52 -0.79
N SER A 203 -0.42 10.66 0.51
CA SER A 203 0.22 11.67 1.39
C SER A 203 1.55 11.22 1.98
N ALA A 204 1.94 9.95 1.80
CA ALA A 204 3.14 9.37 2.41
C ALA A 204 4.42 10.15 2.07
N HIS A 205 5.35 10.20 3.04
CA HIS A 205 6.73 10.60 2.83
C HIS A 205 7.57 9.34 2.52
N PRO A 206 7.91 9.06 1.25
CA PRO A 206 8.44 7.75 0.86
C PRO A 206 9.73 7.36 1.59
N HIS A 207 10.68 8.28 1.74
CA HIS A 207 11.97 8.01 2.40
C HIS A 207 11.78 7.63 3.88
N LEU A 208 10.99 8.41 4.62
CA LEU A 208 10.73 8.12 6.03
C LEU A 208 9.94 6.82 6.19
N LEU A 209 8.96 6.60 5.32
CA LEU A 209 8.17 5.39 5.37
C LEU A 209 9.01 4.13 5.11
N LEU A 210 9.84 4.14 4.06
CA LEU A 210 10.67 2.98 3.73
C LEU A 210 11.76 2.72 4.77
N ALA A 211 12.34 3.79 5.36
CA ALA A 211 13.24 3.65 6.52
C ALA A 211 12.52 3.05 7.74
N GLY A 212 11.28 3.51 8.02
CA GLY A 212 10.46 2.97 9.08
C GLY A 212 10.08 1.49 8.87
N ILE A 213 9.81 1.10 7.63
CA ILE A 213 9.53 -0.30 7.28
C ILE A 213 10.78 -1.19 7.44
N ALA A 214 11.97 -0.68 7.11
CA ALA A 214 13.22 -1.38 7.38
C ALA A 214 13.41 -1.62 8.89
N GLN A 215 13.16 -0.61 9.73
CA GLN A 215 13.19 -0.75 11.19
C GLN A 215 12.10 -1.73 11.69
N ALA A 216 10.92 -1.73 11.07
CA ALA A 216 9.87 -2.69 11.39
C ALA A 216 10.31 -4.14 11.11
N MET A 217 10.95 -4.38 9.97
CA MET A 217 11.48 -5.72 9.66
C MET A 217 12.57 -6.16 10.65
N ILE A 218 13.47 -5.25 11.05
CA ILE A 218 14.49 -5.52 12.08
C ILE A 218 13.82 -5.84 13.43
N GLN A 219 12.76 -5.11 13.79
CA GLN A 219 11.99 -5.39 14.99
C GLN A 219 11.32 -6.76 14.91
N GLY A 220 10.71 -7.12 13.78
CA GLY A 220 10.13 -8.45 13.57
C GLY A 220 11.12 -9.58 13.77
N ASN A 221 12.35 -9.42 13.26
CA ASN A 221 13.45 -10.39 13.49
C ASN A 221 13.85 -10.55 14.98
N ARG A 222 13.67 -9.50 15.77
CA ARG A 222 14.01 -9.50 17.21
C ARG A 222 12.86 -9.93 18.11
N THR A 223 11.68 -10.14 17.54
CA THR A 223 10.47 -10.44 18.31
C THR A 223 10.42 -11.92 18.67
N GLU A 224 10.53 -12.24 19.97
CA GLU A 224 10.49 -13.63 20.46
C GLU A 224 9.12 -14.30 20.20
N ALA A 225 8.02 -13.56 20.31
CA ALA A 225 6.65 -14.04 20.11
C ALA A 225 6.16 -13.92 18.66
N LEU A 226 7.08 -13.88 17.66
CA LEU A 226 6.73 -13.61 16.26
C LEU A 226 5.67 -14.55 15.72
N GLU A 227 5.80 -15.86 15.96
CA GLU A 227 4.85 -16.86 15.48
C GLU A 227 3.44 -16.63 16.05
N ALA A 228 3.33 -16.35 17.35
CA ALA A 228 2.04 -16.04 17.99
C ALA A 228 1.39 -14.79 17.39
N ILE A 229 2.18 -13.76 17.09
CA ILE A 229 1.71 -12.53 16.44
C ILE A 229 1.20 -12.83 15.04
N LEU A 230 1.95 -13.58 14.25
CA LEU A 230 1.55 -13.97 12.90
C LEU A 230 0.26 -14.80 12.91
N GLN A 231 0.11 -15.72 13.86
CA GLN A 231 -1.12 -16.49 14.01
C GLN A 231 -2.31 -15.62 14.42
N ALA A 232 -2.13 -14.70 15.39
CA ALA A 232 -3.18 -13.81 15.87
C ALA A 232 -3.66 -12.81 14.81
N THR A 233 -2.78 -12.43 13.87
CA THR A 233 -3.08 -11.44 12.82
C THR A 233 -3.37 -12.04 11.46
N ALA A 234 -3.36 -13.37 11.32
CA ALA A 234 -3.73 -14.03 10.07
C ALA A 234 -5.21 -13.79 9.73
N SER A 235 -5.51 -13.30 8.52
CA SER A 235 -6.90 -13.12 8.08
C SER A 235 -7.55 -14.49 7.83
N GLY A 236 -8.65 -14.76 8.55
CA GLY A 236 -9.31 -16.06 8.57
C GLY A 236 -10.14 -16.36 7.33
N ARG A 237 -9.52 -16.57 6.16
CA ARG A 237 -10.11 -17.43 5.15
C ARG A 237 -9.55 -18.85 5.32
N LYS A 238 -10.28 -19.68 6.08
CA LYS A 238 -10.16 -21.13 5.91
C LYS A 238 -10.26 -21.40 4.42
N SER A 239 -9.23 -22.06 3.87
CA SER A 239 -9.23 -22.59 2.51
C SER A 239 -10.44 -23.53 2.33
N GLY A 240 -11.58 -22.98 1.94
CA GLY A 240 -12.72 -23.73 1.48
C GLY A 240 -12.46 -24.11 0.04
N SER A 241 -12.40 -25.42 -0.23
CA SER A 241 -12.25 -26.02 -1.55
C SER A 241 -13.13 -25.30 -2.57
N VAL A 242 -12.53 -24.86 -3.68
CA VAL A 242 -13.25 -24.42 -4.87
C VAL A 242 -13.98 -25.63 -5.46
N LYS A 243 -15.22 -25.85 -5.08
CA LYS A 243 -16.18 -26.64 -5.89
C LYS A 243 -16.93 -25.67 -6.79
N GLY A 244 -16.83 -25.96 -8.08
CA GLY A 244 -17.53 -25.48 -9.26
C GLY A 244 -18.42 -24.24 -9.12
N ALA A 245 -18.06 -23.18 -9.79
CA ALA A 245 -18.87 -21.99 -9.96
C ALA A 245 -20.07 -22.27 -10.88
N ALA A 246 -21.27 -22.41 -10.31
CA ALA A 246 -22.51 -22.21 -11.03
C ALA A 246 -22.87 -20.71 -10.95
N ARG A 247 -23.13 -20.12 -12.12
CA ARG A 247 -23.60 -18.73 -12.26
C ARG A 247 -24.96 -18.59 -11.58
N GLY A 248 -25.06 -17.75 -10.55
CA GLY A 248 -26.29 -17.34 -9.92
C GLY A 248 -26.28 -15.83 -9.70
N THR A 249 -27.08 -15.10 -10.49
CA THR A 249 -27.36 -13.68 -10.32
C THR A 249 -28.44 -13.52 -9.24
N GLY A 250 -28.03 -13.13 -8.03
CA GLY A 250 -28.95 -12.75 -6.95
C GLY A 250 -28.24 -11.86 -5.94
N PRO A 251 -28.93 -10.92 -5.26
CA PRO A 251 -28.30 -10.04 -4.30
C PRO A 251 -27.80 -10.85 -3.08
N VAL A 252 -26.49 -10.73 -2.81
CA VAL A 252 -25.88 -11.36 -1.63
C VAL A 252 -26.30 -10.57 -0.40
N ALA A 253 -27.09 -11.20 0.46
CA ALA A 253 -27.39 -10.67 1.80
C ALA A 253 -26.09 -10.51 2.57
N ALA A 254 -25.90 -9.34 3.21
CA ALA A 254 -24.78 -9.08 4.09
C ALA A 254 -24.84 -10.06 5.27
N GLY A 255 -23.84 -10.94 5.37
CA GLY A 255 -23.63 -11.77 6.55
C GLY A 255 -23.28 -10.92 7.79
N PRO A 256 -23.41 -11.48 9.01
CA PRO A 256 -23.07 -10.74 10.22
C PRO A 256 -21.63 -10.24 10.16
N ALA A 257 -21.43 -8.98 10.57
CA ALA A 257 -20.11 -8.37 10.65
C ALA A 257 -19.20 -9.24 11.53
N PRO A 258 -17.94 -9.48 11.13
CA PRO A 258 -16.99 -10.19 11.98
C PRO A 258 -16.84 -9.47 13.32
N ALA A 259 -16.65 -10.22 14.40
CA ALA A 259 -16.40 -9.68 15.73
C ALA A 259 -15.24 -8.68 15.65
N ALA A 260 -15.39 -7.52 16.31
CA ALA A 260 -14.37 -6.49 16.33
C ALA A 260 -13.03 -7.08 16.78
N PRO A 261 -11.94 -6.87 16.03
CA PRO A 261 -10.62 -7.32 16.46
C PRO A 261 -10.25 -6.65 17.79
N ASP A 262 -9.50 -7.37 18.64
CA ASP A 262 -8.94 -6.81 19.87
C ASP A 262 -8.33 -5.44 19.61
N ALA A 263 -8.55 -4.48 20.51
CA ALA A 263 -8.10 -3.09 20.35
C ALA A 263 -6.58 -2.97 20.08
N ALA A 264 -5.81 -4.00 20.43
CA ALA A 264 -4.38 -4.10 20.16
C ALA A 264 -4.02 -4.20 18.65
N TRP A 265 -4.98 -4.58 17.79
CA TRP A 265 -4.74 -4.83 16.35
C TRP A 265 -5.65 -3.99 15.46
N SER A 266 -6.02 -2.78 15.90
CA SER A 266 -6.81 -1.86 15.08
C SER A 266 -5.92 -0.89 14.30
N VAL A 267 -6.36 -0.52 13.09
CA VAL A 267 -5.78 0.59 12.34
C VAL A 267 -6.17 1.89 13.05
N ALA A 268 -5.23 2.82 13.21
CA ALA A 268 -5.53 4.11 13.82
C ALA A 268 -6.53 4.92 12.95
N HIS A 269 -7.54 5.49 13.59
CA HIS A 269 -8.59 6.25 12.95
C HIS A 269 -8.50 7.76 13.23
N ARG A 270 -7.54 8.17 14.07
CA ARG A 270 -7.34 9.57 14.47
C ARG A 270 -5.86 9.88 14.64
N ALA A 271 -5.51 11.14 14.44
CA ALA A 271 -4.16 11.64 14.59
C ALA A 271 -3.56 11.32 15.97
N ALA A 272 -4.32 11.48 17.04
CA ALA A 272 -3.88 11.18 18.41
C ALA A 272 -3.48 9.71 18.62
N GLU A 273 -4.15 8.77 17.93
CA GLU A 273 -3.81 7.34 17.98
C GLU A 273 -2.49 7.06 17.28
N VAL A 274 -2.23 7.74 16.14
CA VAL A 274 -0.93 7.67 15.44
C VAL A 274 0.18 8.22 16.31
N ALA A 275 -0.04 9.37 16.97
CA ALA A 275 0.93 9.95 17.90
C ALA A 275 1.23 9.00 19.07
N ALA A 276 0.20 8.40 19.68
CA ALA A 276 0.36 7.44 20.75
C ALA A 276 1.15 6.20 20.31
N ALA A 277 0.84 5.64 19.13
CA ALA A 277 1.56 4.51 18.56
C ALA A 277 3.02 4.86 18.24
N LEU A 278 3.29 6.02 17.64
CA LEU A 278 4.66 6.48 17.37
C LEU A 278 5.45 6.66 18.66
N ARG A 279 4.84 7.24 19.68
CA ARG A 279 5.48 7.45 21.00
C ARG A 279 5.83 6.11 21.66
N SER A 280 4.94 5.15 21.66
CA SER A 280 5.15 3.84 22.28
C SER A 280 6.24 3.03 21.59
N HIS A 281 6.47 3.25 20.29
CA HIS A 281 7.48 2.54 19.49
C HIS A 281 8.68 3.42 19.10
N ARG A 282 8.83 4.59 19.75
CA ARG A 282 9.88 5.55 19.43
C ARG A 282 11.28 4.94 19.38
N GLN A 283 11.61 4.10 20.36
CA GLN A 283 12.92 3.47 20.47
C GLN A 283 13.26 2.57 19.27
N VAL A 284 12.24 1.94 18.66
CA VAL A 284 12.46 1.11 17.47
C VAL A 284 12.93 1.97 16.30
N PHE A 285 12.32 3.13 16.09
CA PHE A 285 12.67 4.02 14.98
C PHE A 285 14.00 4.74 15.21
N GLU A 286 14.32 5.12 16.45
CA GLU A 286 15.58 5.76 16.82
C GLU A 286 16.76 4.78 16.90
N ALA A 287 16.49 3.48 16.92
CA ALA A 287 17.54 2.47 17.02
C ALA A 287 18.57 2.61 15.89
N GLY A 288 19.86 2.57 16.26
CA GLY A 288 20.96 2.76 15.30
C GLY A 288 21.08 4.18 14.74
N GLY A 289 20.38 5.16 15.31
CA GLY A 289 20.40 6.56 14.84
C GLY A 289 19.70 6.78 13.50
N VAL A 290 18.83 5.85 13.06
CA VAL A 290 18.15 5.93 11.76
C VAL A 290 17.18 7.12 11.73
N PHE A 291 16.39 7.31 12.80
CA PHE A 291 15.55 8.50 12.96
C PHE A 291 16.11 9.37 14.08
N PRO A 292 16.56 10.60 13.79
CA PRO A 292 16.93 11.54 14.83
C PRO A 292 15.76 11.85 15.77
N SER A 293 16.00 11.97 17.08
CA SER A 293 14.96 12.24 18.09
C SER A 293 14.15 13.49 17.77
N GLY A 294 14.80 14.58 17.33
CA GLY A 294 14.11 15.82 16.93
C GLY A 294 13.15 15.64 15.74
N LEU A 295 13.42 14.69 14.82
CA LEU A 295 12.49 14.36 13.75
C LEU A 295 11.24 13.67 14.31
N ILE A 296 11.41 12.71 15.23
CA ILE A 296 10.28 12.03 15.89
C ILE A 296 9.45 13.05 16.69
N ASP A 297 10.09 13.97 17.44
CA ASP A 297 9.41 15.03 18.17
C ASP A 297 8.59 15.94 17.24
N THR A 298 9.15 16.31 16.10
CA THR A 298 8.46 17.11 15.09
C THR A 298 7.24 16.40 14.54
N LEU A 299 7.33 15.10 14.26
CA LEU A 299 6.21 14.29 13.78
C LEU A 299 5.14 14.16 14.86
N LEU A 300 5.50 13.89 16.10
CA LEU A 300 4.56 13.83 17.22
C LEU A 300 3.77 15.14 17.33
N ALA A 301 4.46 16.29 17.33
CA ALA A 301 3.81 17.60 17.40
C ALA A 301 2.83 17.85 16.24
N GLN A 302 3.15 17.37 15.03
CA GLN A 302 2.24 17.48 13.88
C GLN A 302 0.95 16.69 14.03
N PHE A 303 0.98 15.53 14.70
CA PHE A 303 -0.20 14.69 14.92
C PHE A 303 -0.99 15.11 16.18
N GLU A 304 -0.35 15.72 17.17
CA GLU A 304 -0.98 16.22 18.40
C GLU A 304 -1.67 17.58 18.20
N GLY A 305 -1.22 18.37 17.25
CA GLY A 305 -1.83 19.65 16.90
C GLY A 305 -3.01 19.59 15.93
N ARG A 306 -3.44 18.37 15.57
CA ARG A 306 -4.57 18.08 14.68
C ARG A 306 -5.73 17.47 15.46
#